data_cc1e3a4bddd252b512fc8605633a21f3
#
_entry.id   cc1e3a4bddd252b512fc8605633a21f3
#
_cell.length_a   1.000
_cell.length_b   1.000
_cell.length_c   1.000
_cell.angle_alpha   90.00
_cell.angle_beta   90.00
_cell.angle_gamma   90.00
#
_symmetry.space_group_name_H-M   'P 1'
#
loop_
_entity.id
_entity.type
_entity.pdbx_description
1 polymer ?
#
loop_
_entity_poly.entity_id
_entity_poly.type
_entity_poly.pdbx_seq_one_letter_code
_entity_poly.pdbx_strand_id
1 'polypeptide(L)'
;WKMMQEVISELHQVRPELPIWLGGPEVSYHAEEVLEQFPFLTGIMVGEGEVTFSELLTFYEKKSSGRYSEQQQLQIVAFWPGAIKQAGLDSIAGIVYRDPITGELVRTKERSLTNISEIPFFYKDMKDFANRIVYYESSRGCPFRCGYCLSSIDKRVRLRDLALVKEELQFFLDQKVPQVKFIDRTFNCNHQHAMEIWSYIQEHDNGITNFHFEISADLLNGEELALLAKMRPGLVQLEIGVQSTNLQTLEAVRRHTNLDKLRHAVVRIHSEYNIHVHLDLIAGLPYEDMGSFIRSFNDVYSMRPQQLQLGFLKVLKGSYLEEMAQTYGIVYQNCPPYEVLYTKWLSYGDIIRLKRVEEMVELYYNSNQFTHLIPVLQSRFENPFAMYDKLADFYHEKGYFVHTPARAYRYQVLLEFAQQEDPDGMELYRELAVYDLYLRENAKSRPVFALDEKPYHDQIVEFYQEEEKNRTYLPGYEEYHARQLQRMT
;
A
#
# COMPACT_ATOMS: atom_id res chain seq x y z
N TRP A 1 7.81 2.94 17.42
CA TRP A 1 7.56 2.90 18.85
C TRP A 1 8.75 3.43 19.65
N LYS A 2 9.99 2.96 19.40
CA LYS A 2 11.19 3.39 20.16
C LYS A 2 11.35 4.92 20.23
N MET A 3 11.25 5.62 19.12
CA MET A 3 11.30 7.09 19.09
C MET A 3 10.18 7.73 19.93
N MET A 4 8.98 7.16 19.92
CA MET A 4 7.87 7.64 20.77
C MET A 4 8.17 7.45 22.26
N GLN A 5 8.77 6.32 22.65
CA GLN A 5 9.20 6.08 24.04
C GLN A 5 10.23 7.12 24.51
N GLU A 6 11.16 7.50 23.65
CA GLU A 6 12.13 8.57 23.93
C GLU A 6 11.41 9.91 24.13
N VAL A 7 10.53 10.29 23.18
CA VAL A 7 9.76 11.55 23.25
C VAL A 7 8.92 11.66 24.53
N ILE A 8 8.15 10.62 24.90
CA ILE A 8 7.32 10.67 26.10
C ILE A 8 8.16 10.70 27.38
N SER A 9 9.32 10.04 27.40
CA SER A 9 10.24 10.07 28.53
C SER A 9 10.89 11.45 28.72
N GLU A 10 11.35 12.07 27.63
CA GLU A 10 11.91 13.44 27.67
C GLU A 10 10.81 14.46 28.04
N LEU A 11 9.62 14.32 27.48
CA LEU A 11 8.49 15.20 27.83
C LEU A 11 8.16 15.13 29.34
N HIS A 12 8.15 13.91 29.89
CA HIS A 12 7.94 13.75 31.33
C HIS A 12 9.06 14.39 32.18
N GLN A 13 10.33 14.30 31.73
CA GLN A 13 11.43 14.95 32.43
C GLN A 13 11.31 16.49 32.45
N VAL A 14 10.88 17.08 31.32
CA VAL A 14 10.74 18.54 31.19
C VAL A 14 9.44 19.05 31.82
N ARG A 15 8.36 18.27 31.75
CA ARG A 15 7.01 18.63 32.20
C ARG A 15 6.36 17.47 32.97
N PRO A 16 6.85 17.15 34.20
CA PRO A 16 6.35 15.99 34.94
C PRO A 16 4.87 16.10 35.36
N GLU A 17 4.32 17.31 35.38
CA GLU A 17 2.91 17.56 35.70
C GLU A 17 1.96 17.35 34.52
N LEU A 18 2.48 17.16 33.29
CA LEU A 18 1.67 17.04 32.10
C LEU A 18 1.02 15.65 32.04
N PRO A 19 -0.31 15.53 31.91
CA PRO A 19 -0.95 14.24 31.68
C PRO A 19 -0.62 13.72 30.28
N ILE A 20 -0.02 12.53 30.21
CA ILE A 20 0.38 11.88 28.95
C ILE A 20 -0.56 10.70 28.69
N TRP A 21 -1.27 10.74 27.58
CA TRP A 21 -2.16 9.69 27.09
C TRP A 21 -1.64 9.11 25.80
N LEU A 22 -1.73 7.80 25.68
CA LEU A 22 -1.40 7.10 24.45
C LEU A 22 -2.63 6.41 23.87
N GLY A 23 -2.57 6.03 22.59
CA GLY A 23 -3.64 5.30 21.92
C GLY A 23 -3.13 4.63 20.64
N GLY A 24 -3.98 3.85 20.01
CA GLY A 24 -3.67 3.10 18.81
C GLY A 24 -3.21 1.66 19.08
N PRO A 25 -3.09 0.83 18.02
CA PRO A 25 -2.92 -0.62 18.17
C PRO A 25 -1.63 -1.03 18.89
N GLU A 26 -0.59 -0.20 18.85
CA GLU A 26 0.70 -0.50 19.49
C GLU A 26 0.58 -0.66 21.02
N VAL A 27 -0.32 0.08 21.63
CA VAL A 27 -0.47 0.15 23.10
C VAL A 27 -1.81 -0.38 23.60
N SER A 28 -2.84 -0.43 22.78
CA SER A 28 -4.21 -0.74 23.21
C SER A 28 -4.40 -2.20 23.62
N TYR A 29 -3.68 -3.15 22.97
CA TYR A 29 -3.84 -4.59 23.25
C TYR A 29 -3.13 -5.02 24.53
N HIS A 30 -2.07 -4.33 24.93
CA HIS A 30 -1.26 -4.60 26.13
C HIS A 30 -1.20 -3.35 27.03
N ALA A 31 -2.34 -2.71 27.25
CA ALA A 31 -2.42 -1.39 27.87
C ALA A 31 -1.87 -1.37 29.30
N GLU A 32 -2.18 -2.40 30.12
CA GLU A 32 -1.69 -2.52 31.47
C GLU A 32 -0.18 -2.68 31.53
N GLU A 33 0.39 -3.57 30.69
CA GLU A 33 1.83 -3.82 30.60
C GLU A 33 2.60 -2.54 30.22
N VAL A 34 2.06 -1.74 29.29
CA VAL A 34 2.64 -0.46 28.89
C VAL A 34 2.60 0.55 30.05
N LEU A 35 1.51 0.62 30.81
CA LEU A 35 1.39 1.50 31.98
C LEU A 35 2.29 1.04 33.14
N GLU A 36 2.54 -0.26 33.28
CA GLU A 36 3.53 -0.77 34.25
C GLU A 36 4.95 -0.42 33.83
N GLN A 37 5.27 -0.55 32.54
CA GLN A 37 6.58 -0.21 31.98
C GLN A 37 6.89 1.30 32.08
N PHE A 38 5.87 2.15 31.90
CA PHE A 38 5.98 3.61 31.94
C PHE A 38 5.08 4.21 33.04
N PRO A 39 5.48 4.16 34.31
CA PRO A 39 4.64 4.58 35.47
C PRO A 39 4.20 6.04 35.43
N PHE A 40 4.87 6.87 34.66
CA PHE A 40 4.55 8.30 34.50
C PHE A 40 3.41 8.57 33.50
N LEU A 41 2.98 7.57 32.70
CA LEU A 41 1.84 7.73 31.82
C LEU A 41 0.55 7.84 32.65
N THR A 42 -0.33 8.74 32.22
CA THR A 42 -1.63 8.93 32.83
C THR A 42 -2.59 7.82 32.45
N GLY A 43 -2.58 7.41 31.16
CA GLY A 43 -3.44 6.35 30.69
C GLY A 43 -3.31 6.05 29.21
N ILE A 44 -4.09 5.04 28.78
CA ILE A 44 -4.16 4.55 27.40
C ILE A 44 -5.62 4.53 26.94
N MET A 45 -5.85 5.06 25.76
CA MET A 45 -7.13 4.91 25.05
C MET A 45 -7.16 3.56 24.34
N VAL A 46 -8.19 2.77 24.62
CA VAL A 46 -8.38 1.42 24.07
C VAL A 46 -9.57 1.40 23.10
N GLY A 47 -9.35 0.83 21.92
CA GLY A 47 -10.36 0.81 20.87
C GLY A 47 -10.38 2.08 20.02
N GLU A 48 -11.56 2.49 19.56
CA GLU A 48 -11.74 3.68 18.71
C GLU A 48 -11.54 4.96 19.53
N GLY A 49 -10.69 5.84 19.02
CA GLY A 49 -10.19 7.00 19.77
C GLY A 49 -11.06 8.25 19.67
N GLU A 50 -11.88 8.39 18.64
CA GLU A 50 -12.54 9.66 18.28
C GLU A 50 -13.38 10.22 19.44
N VAL A 51 -14.31 9.43 19.95
CA VAL A 51 -15.17 9.84 21.07
C VAL A 51 -14.40 9.85 22.38
N THR A 52 -13.55 8.83 22.62
CA THR A 52 -12.74 8.75 23.85
C THR A 52 -11.83 9.97 24.01
N PHE A 53 -11.16 10.37 22.94
CA PHE A 53 -10.31 11.55 22.96
C PHE A 53 -11.08 12.84 23.20
N SER A 54 -12.24 13.01 22.57
CA SER A 54 -13.12 14.15 22.79
C SER A 54 -13.58 14.24 24.25
N GLU A 55 -13.96 13.11 24.86
CA GLU A 55 -14.37 13.07 26.26
C GLU A 55 -13.21 13.39 27.22
N LEU A 56 -11.99 12.90 26.92
CA LEU A 56 -10.77 13.25 27.67
C LEU A 56 -10.46 14.74 27.58
N LEU A 57 -10.53 15.34 26.40
CA LEU A 57 -10.35 16.78 26.23
C LEU A 57 -11.37 17.56 27.07
N THR A 58 -12.64 17.19 27.01
CA THR A 58 -13.70 17.82 27.81
C THR A 58 -13.46 17.68 29.31
N PHE A 59 -12.95 16.54 29.78
CA PHE A 59 -12.59 16.32 31.17
C PHE A 59 -11.49 17.29 31.62
N TYR A 60 -10.42 17.44 30.84
CA TYR A 60 -9.31 18.34 31.18
C TYR A 60 -9.68 19.82 31.04
N GLU A 61 -10.53 20.18 30.09
CA GLU A 61 -11.05 21.55 29.97
C GLU A 61 -11.79 22.00 31.24
N LYS A 62 -12.68 21.15 31.75
CA LYS A 62 -13.40 21.45 32.98
C LYS A 62 -12.47 21.60 34.19
N LYS A 63 -11.42 20.76 34.26
CA LYS A 63 -10.42 20.82 35.34
C LYS A 63 -9.56 22.08 35.25
N SER A 64 -9.42 22.66 34.05
CA SER A 64 -8.62 23.86 33.79
C SER A 64 -9.47 25.12 33.52
N SER A 65 -10.77 25.11 33.88
CA SER A 65 -11.67 26.25 33.65
C SER A 65 -11.11 27.54 34.27
N GLY A 66 -10.51 28.35 33.43
CA GLY A 66 -9.76 29.56 33.76
C GLY A 66 -8.46 29.77 32.94
N ARG A 67 -8.02 28.77 32.16
CA ARG A 67 -6.77 28.85 31.38
C ARG A 67 -6.95 28.99 29.86
N TYR A 68 -8.14 28.73 29.31
CA TYR A 68 -8.38 28.80 27.87
C TYR A 68 -9.39 29.91 27.53
N SER A 69 -9.20 30.57 26.37
CA SER A 69 -10.14 31.55 25.86
C SER A 69 -11.45 30.88 25.36
N GLU A 70 -12.56 31.60 25.39
CA GLU A 70 -13.87 31.13 24.87
C GLU A 70 -13.79 30.59 23.44
N GLN A 71 -12.93 31.17 22.60
CA GLN A 71 -12.68 30.72 21.22
C GLN A 71 -11.98 29.35 21.15
N GLN A 72 -11.07 29.03 22.05
CA GLN A 72 -10.39 27.72 22.11
C GLN A 72 -11.35 26.66 22.65
N GLN A 73 -12.23 26.99 23.60
CA GLN A 73 -13.28 26.11 24.10
C GLN A 73 -14.31 25.77 23.01
N LEU A 74 -14.73 26.76 22.20
CA LEU A 74 -15.65 26.55 21.07
C LEU A 74 -15.06 25.67 19.97
N GLN A 75 -13.76 25.71 19.72
CA GLN A 75 -13.10 24.85 18.74
C GLN A 75 -13.10 23.37 19.15
N ILE A 76 -12.91 23.06 20.44
CA ILE A 76 -12.90 21.68 20.95
C ILE A 76 -14.31 21.09 20.93
N VAL A 77 -15.34 21.85 21.34
CA VAL A 77 -16.75 21.41 21.35
C VAL A 77 -17.33 21.31 19.94
N ALA A 78 -16.87 22.15 19.00
CA ALA A 78 -17.33 22.10 17.61
C ALA A 78 -16.83 20.85 16.85
N PHE A 79 -15.78 20.19 17.35
CA PHE A 79 -15.23 18.98 16.74
C PHE A 79 -16.11 17.73 16.99
N TRP A 80 -16.87 17.70 18.11
CA TRP A 80 -17.80 16.60 18.42
C TRP A 80 -19.02 17.08 19.24
N PRO A 81 -20.17 17.34 18.61
CA PRO A 81 -21.36 17.89 19.30
C PRO A 81 -21.96 16.98 20.38
N GLY A 82 -21.57 15.70 20.42
CA GLY A 82 -22.10 14.69 21.37
C GLY A 82 -21.25 14.45 22.62
N ALA A 83 -20.23 15.26 22.90
CA ALA A 83 -19.40 15.09 24.09
C ALA A 83 -20.21 15.20 25.39
N ILE A 84 -20.32 14.10 26.12
CA ILE A 84 -21.12 13.98 27.35
C ILE A 84 -20.41 14.70 28.50
N LYS A 85 -21.17 15.43 29.32
CA LYS A 85 -20.64 16.06 30.55
C LYS A 85 -20.43 15.00 31.62
N GLN A 86 -19.21 14.43 31.70
CA GLN A 86 -18.90 13.37 32.68
C GLN A 86 -18.17 13.89 33.92
N ALA A 87 -18.36 13.21 35.08
CA ALA A 87 -17.87 13.69 36.36
C ALA A 87 -16.43 13.29 36.70
N GLY A 88 -15.88 12.18 36.16
CA GLY A 88 -14.55 11.64 36.42
C GLY A 88 -14.02 10.73 35.31
N LEU A 89 -12.76 10.31 35.38
CA LEU A 89 -12.13 9.40 34.41
C LEU A 89 -12.80 8.03 34.37
N ASP A 90 -13.31 7.57 35.49
CA ASP A 90 -14.05 6.30 35.64
C ASP A 90 -15.32 6.23 34.78
N SER A 91 -15.87 7.37 34.43
CA SER A 91 -17.07 7.47 33.59
C SER A 91 -16.76 7.50 32.07
N ILE A 92 -15.49 7.70 31.65
CA ILE A 92 -15.05 7.68 30.27
C ILE A 92 -14.86 6.21 29.85
N ALA A 93 -15.59 5.75 28.84
CA ALA A 93 -15.43 4.40 28.32
C ALA A 93 -14.18 4.26 27.40
N GLY A 94 -13.59 3.06 27.37
CA GLY A 94 -12.49 2.76 26.48
C GLY A 94 -11.15 3.35 26.92
N ILE A 95 -10.88 3.42 28.23
CA ILE A 95 -9.56 3.81 28.75
C ILE A 95 -9.04 2.82 29.80
N VAL A 96 -7.72 2.74 29.88
CA VAL A 96 -6.99 2.23 31.06
C VAL A 96 -6.17 3.38 31.60
N TYR A 97 -6.29 3.66 32.88
CA TYR A 97 -5.60 4.79 33.49
C TYR A 97 -5.07 4.45 34.88
N ARG A 98 -4.07 5.20 35.33
CA ARG A 98 -3.57 5.13 36.70
C ARG A 98 -4.37 6.06 37.58
N ASP A 99 -5.04 5.52 38.60
CA ASP A 99 -5.78 6.30 39.57
C ASP A 99 -4.79 7.21 40.33
N PRO A 100 -5.00 8.52 40.33
CA PRO A 100 -4.05 9.46 40.95
C PRO A 100 -4.05 9.40 42.49
N ILE A 101 -5.02 8.75 43.12
CA ILE A 101 -5.14 8.64 44.59
C ILE A 101 -4.55 7.31 45.06
N THR A 102 -4.95 6.20 44.43
CA THR A 102 -4.52 4.86 44.86
C THR A 102 -3.26 4.39 44.16
N GLY A 103 -2.94 4.92 42.98
CA GLY A 103 -1.85 4.47 42.12
C GLY A 103 -2.17 3.19 41.35
N GLU A 104 -3.34 2.60 41.54
CA GLU A 104 -3.78 1.38 40.89
C GLU A 104 -4.17 1.63 39.42
N LEU A 105 -4.05 0.58 38.59
CA LEU A 105 -4.54 0.62 37.21
C LEU A 105 -6.03 0.31 37.17
N VAL A 106 -6.79 1.19 36.56
CA VAL A 106 -8.25 1.07 36.40
C VAL A 106 -8.58 0.94 34.91
N ARG A 107 -9.23 -0.18 34.54
CA ARG A 107 -9.81 -0.35 33.22
C ARG A 107 -11.28 -0.01 33.27
N THR A 108 -11.73 0.94 32.46
CA THR A 108 -13.15 1.30 32.32
C THR A 108 -13.87 0.31 31.36
N LYS A 109 -15.19 0.43 31.29
CA LYS A 109 -15.97 -0.41 30.37
C LYS A 109 -15.53 -0.16 28.92
N GLU A 110 -15.67 -1.18 28.09
CA GLU A 110 -15.44 -1.05 26.65
C GLU A 110 -16.36 0.01 26.04
N ARG A 111 -15.83 0.75 25.07
CA ARG A 111 -16.61 1.71 24.28
C ARG A 111 -17.41 0.97 23.22
N SER A 112 -18.68 1.37 23.05
CA SER A 112 -19.45 0.95 21.88
C SER A 112 -18.81 1.48 20.60
N LEU A 113 -18.93 0.72 19.51
CA LEU A 113 -18.40 1.14 18.22
C LEU A 113 -19.04 2.43 17.73
N THR A 114 -18.22 3.31 17.19
CA THR A 114 -18.64 4.61 16.68
C THR A 114 -19.47 4.47 15.40
N ASN A 115 -20.54 5.24 15.26
CA ASN A 115 -21.21 5.42 13.99
C ASN A 115 -20.32 6.32 13.11
N ILE A 116 -19.71 5.75 12.08
CA ILE A 116 -18.75 6.47 11.24
C ILE A 116 -19.38 7.61 10.42
N SER A 117 -20.70 7.64 10.27
CA SER A 117 -21.42 8.77 9.66
C SER A 117 -21.47 10.01 10.54
N GLU A 118 -21.21 9.86 11.84
CA GLU A 118 -21.14 10.97 12.79
C GLU A 118 -19.75 11.61 12.86
N ILE A 119 -18.70 10.95 12.27
CA ILE A 119 -17.35 11.49 12.22
C ILE A 119 -17.33 12.66 11.23
N PRO A 120 -16.93 13.87 11.66
CA PRO A 120 -16.90 15.02 10.77
C PRO A 120 -15.94 14.83 9.60
N PHE A 121 -16.30 15.33 8.42
CA PHE A 121 -15.38 15.41 7.29
C PHE A 121 -14.24 16.39 7.59
N PHE A 122 -13.03 15.90 7.59
CA PHE A 122 -11.86 16.63 8.06
C PHE A 122 -11.34 17.64 7.03
N TYR A 123 -11.41 17.31 5.73
CA TYR A 123 -10.81 18.09 4.67
C TYR A 123 -11.66 19.34 4.37
N LYS A 124 -11.18 20.51 4.77
CA LYS A 124 -11.84 21.82 4.50
C LYS A 124 -11.10 22.66 3.49
N ASP A 125 -9.76 22.57 3.46
CA ASP A 125 -8.86 23.22 2.52
C ASP A 125 -7.77 22.23 2.09
N MET A 126 -7.57 22.09 0.76
CA MET A 126 -6.59 21.16 0.20
C MET A 126 -5.19 21.72 0.07
N LYS A 127 -4.95 23.00 0.44
CA LYS A 127 -3.61 23.64 0.33
C LYS A 127 -2.54 22.91 1.12
N ASP A 128 -2.87 22.44 2.33
CA ASP A 128 -1.94 21.72 3.21
C ASP A 128 -1.68 20.28 2.73
N PHE A 129 -2.48 19.80 1.78
CA PHE A 129 -2.41 18.45 1.20
C PHE A 129 -1.90 18.44 -0.24
N ALA A 130 -1.43 19.57 -0.76
CA ALA A 130 -0.86 19.64 -2.10
C ALA A 130 0.28 18.62 -2.27
N ASN A 131 0.21 17.79 -3.32
CA ASN A 131 1.16 16.71 -3.64
C ASN A 131 1.22 15.59 -2.57
N ARG A 132 0.17 15.42 -1.77
CA ARG A 132 0.04 14.31 -0.82
C ARG A 132 -1.09 13.39 -1.24
N ILE A 133 -0.95 12.10 -0.89
CA ILE A 133 -2.05 11.14 -0.97
C ILE A 133 -3.07 11.53 0.12
N VAL A 134 -4.33 11.63 -0.27
CA VAL A 134 -5.45 11.90 0.63
C VAL A 134 -6.07 10.57 1.02
N TYR A 135 -6.25 10.34 2.31
CA TYR A 135 -6.88 9.12 2.83
C TYR A 135 -8.34 9.36 3.12
N TYR A 136 -9.20 8.43 2.72
CA TYR A 136 -10.64 8.51 2.92
C TYR A 136 -11.19 7.17 3.45
N GLU A 137 -12.17 7.23 4.37
CA GLU A 137 -12.81 6.05 4.96
C GLU A 137 -14.32 6.10 4.66
N SER A 138 -14.81 5.16 3.84
CA SER A 138 -16.25 4.99 3.58
C SER A 138 -16.85 3.82 4.35
N SER A 139 -15.99 2.91 4.84
CA SER A 139 -16.39 1.81 5.70
C SER A 139 -15.31 1.45 6.73
N ARG A 140 -15.72 0.97 7.89
CA ARG A 140 -14.83 0.50 8.95
C ARG A 140 -15.19 -0.90 9.40
N GLY A 141 -14.15 -1.71 9.68
CA GLY A 141 -14.27 -3.14 9.98
C GLY A 141 -14.06 -4.02 8.75
N CYS A 142 -13.97 -5.34 8.96
CA CYS A 142 -13.77 -6.31 7.89
C CYS A 142 -14.52 -7.61 8.21
N PRO A 143 -15.26 -8.20 7.26
CA PRO A 143 -16.02 -9.44 7.53
C PRO A 143 -15.11 -10.67 7.63
N PHE A 144 -13.87 -10.57 7.14
CA PHE A 144 -12.89 -11.67 7.14
C PHE A 144 -12.16 -11.82 8.47
N ARG A 145 -11.46 -12.96 8.63
CA ARG A 145 -10.79 -13.35 9.88
C ARG A 145 -9.31 -13.63 9.68
N CYS A 146 -8.66 -12.94 8.72
CA CYS A 146 -7.26 -13.18 8.41
C CYS A 146 -6.38 -13.02 9.64
N GLY A 147 -5.63 -14.08 10.00
CA GLY A 147 -4.92 -14.19 11.26
C GLY A 147 -3.75 -13.22 11.45
N TYR A 148 -3.23 -12.65 10.38
CA TYR A 148 -2.17 -11.63 10.38
C TYR A 148 -2.71 -10.19 10.45
N CYS A 149 -4.05 -9.99 10.36
CA CYS A 149 -4.64 -8.67 10.20
C CYS A 149 -5.40 -8.21 11.43
N LEU A 150 -5.12 -7.02 11.94
CA LEU A 150 -5.85 -6.42 13.07
C LEU A 150 -7.30 -6.08 12.74
N SER A 151 -7.62 -5.79 11.48
CA SER A 151 -9.00 -5.51 11.06
C SER A 151 -9.92 -6.71 11.17
N SER A 152 -9.39 -7.91 11.37
CA SER A 152 -10.15 -9.14 11.63
C SER A 152 -10.74 -9.21 13.05
N ILE A 153 -10.32 -8.33 13.94
CA ILE A 153 -10.78 -8.27 15.34
C ILE A 153 -12.20 -7.70 15.38
N ASP A 154 -12.45 -6.58 14.68
CA ASP A 154 -13.82 -6.03 14.51
C ASP A 154 -14.44 -6.60 13.22
N LYS A 155 -15.38 -7.55 13.40
CA LYS A 155 -16.05 -8.25 12.30
C LYS A 155 -17.27 -7.52 11.76
N ARG A 156 -17.66 -6.41 12.38
CA ARG A 156 -18.83 -5.62 11.99
C ARG A 156 -18.40 -4.55 11.01
N VAL A 157 -18.79 -4.73 9.76
CA VAL A 157 -18.63 -3.68 8.76
C VAL A 157 -19.68 -2.60 9.02
N ARG A 158 -19.20 -1.38 9.22
CA ARG A 158 -20.04 -0.16 9.37
C ARG A 158 -19.79 0.71 8.15
N LEU A 159 -20.86 1.09 7.50
CA LEU A 159 -20.82 1.91 6.29
C LEU A 159 -21.15 3.35 6.65
N ARG A 160 -20.43 4.29 6.04
CA ARG A 160 -20.76 5.71 6.07
C ARG A 160 -21.97 5.95 5.17
N ASP A 161 -22.84 6.86 5.57
CA ASP A 161 -24.03 7.24 4.79
C ASP A 161 -23.61 7.65 3.36
N LEU A 162 -24.27 7.06 2.36
CA LEU A 162 -23.91 7.27 0.95
C LEU A 162 -24.12 8.71 0.47
N ALA A 163 -25.05 9.46 1.06
CA ALA A 163 -25.23 10.85 0.71
C ALA A 163 -24.02 11.69 1.17
N LEU A 164 -23.52 11.43 2.38
CA LEU A 164 -22.29 12.07 2.88
C LEU A 164 -21.08 11.66 2.04
N VAL A 165 -20.95 10.36 1.72
CA VAL A 165 -19.85 9.87 0.87
C VAL A 165 -19.83 10.59 -0.48
N LYS A 166 -20.97 10.71 -1.16
CA LYS A 166 -21.06 11.38 -2.46
C LYS A 166 -20.73 12.88 -2.36
N GLU A 167 -21.16 13.57 -1.32
CA GLU A 167 -20.82 14.98 -1.07
C GLU A 167 -19.29 15.16 -0.87
N GLU A 168 -18.69 14.28 -0.06
CA GLU A 168 -17.25 14.32 0.25
C GLU A 168 -16.39 13.95 -0.96
N LEU A 169 -16.83 12.99 -1.78
CA LEU A 169 -16.18 12.65 -3.05
C LEU A 169 -16.26 13.79 -4.05
N GLN A 170 -17.41 14.48 -4.12
CA GLN A 170 -17.56 15.66 -4.97
C GLN A 170 -16.58 16.76 -4.56
N PHE A 171 -16.39 16.97 -3.27
CA PHE A 171 -15.37 17.90 -2.78
C PHE A 171 -13.97 17.56 -3.32
N PHE A 172 -13.54 16.28 -3.26
CA PHE A 172 -12.24 15.90 -3.80
C PHE A 172 -12.13 16.07 -5.32
N LEU A 173 -13.19 15.78 -6.05
CA LEU A 173 -13.27 15.97 -7.49
C LEU A 173 -13.22 17.45 -7.88
N ASP A 174 -13.94 18.34 -7.18
CA ASP A 174 -13.93 19.79 -7.39
C ASP A 174 -12.56 20.40 -7.08
N GLN A 175 -11.89 19.91 -6.03
CA GLN A 175 -10.54 20.33 -5.66
C GLN A 175 -9.44 19.70 -6.54
N LYS A 176 -9.80 18.84 -7.50
CA LYS A 176 -8.89 18.13 -8.41
C LYS A 176 -7.75 17.42 -7.66
N VAL A 177 -8.11 16.74 -6.56
CA VAL A 177 -7.16 15.99 -5.75
C VAL A 177 -6.52 14.91 -6.63
N PRO A 178 -5.17 14.85 -6.75
CA PRO A 178 -4.53 13.88 -7.65
C PRO A 178 -4.82 12.43 -7.29
N GLN A 179 -4.82 12.09 -5.99
CA GLN A 179 -5.08 10.74 -5.53
C GLN A 179 -5.82 10.71 -4.19
N VAL A 180 -6.90 9.93 -4.15
CA VAL A 180 -7.66 9.58 -2.94
C VAL A 180 -7.51 8.08 -2.70
N LYS A 181 -6.85 7.70 -1.59
CA LYS A 181 -6.74 6.29 -1.17
C LYS A 181 -7.81 5.99 -0.13
N PHE A 182 -8.70 5.05 -0.47
CA PHE A 182 -9.65 4.49 0.49
C PHE A 182 -8.89 3.59 1.47
N ILE A 183 -9.17 3.76 2.75
CA ILE A 183 -8.58 2.93 3.82
C ILE A 183 -9.53 1.83 4.30
N ASP A 184 -10.62 1.63 3.60
CA ASP A 184 -11.56 0.52 3.74
C ASP A 184 -10.83 -0.80 3.52
N ARG A 185 -10.94 -1.73 4.46
CA ARG A 185 -10.12 -2.97 4.47
C ARG A 185 -10.52 -4.02 3.43
N THR A 186 -11.76 -4.00 3.00
CA THR A 186 -12.29 -4.77 1.87
C THR A 186 -13.45 -3.99 1.32
N PHE A 187 -13.13 -3.01 0.51
CA PHE A 187 -14.09 -2.02 0.00
C PHE A 187 -15.33 -2.66 -0.63
N ASN A 188 -15.15 -3.72 -1.41
CA ASN A 188 -16.23 -4.41 -2.12
C ASN A 188 -16.92 -5.52 -1.31
N CYS A 189 -16.76 -5.56 0.01
CA CYS A 189 -17.47 -6.55 0.84
C CYS A 189 -18.99 -6.28 0.91
N ASN A 190 -19.44 -5.07 0.58
CA ASN A 190 -20.83 -4.72 0.35
C ASN A 190 -20.99 -4.24 -1.11
N HIS A 191 -21.56 -5.08 -1.96
CA HIS A 191 -21.72 -4.82 -3.39
C HIS A 191 -22.48 -3.54 -3.69
N GLN A 192 -23.60 -3.30 -2.98
CA GLN A 192 -24.42 -2.09 -3.21
C GLN A 192 -23.61 -0.83 -2.91
N HIS A 193 -22.91 -0.79 -1.77
CA HIS A 193 -22.07 0.34 -1.38
C HIS A 193 -20.95 0.60 -2.39
N ALA A 194 -20.28 -0.45 -2.82
CA ALA A 194 -19.21 -0.36 -3.82
C ALA A 194 -19.74 0.14 -5.17
N MET A 195 -20.85 -0.42 -5.67
CA MET A 195 -21.47 -0.02 -6.94
C MET A 195 -21.92 1.45 -6.93
N GLU A 196 -22.52 1.93 -5.83
CA GLU A 196 -22.95 3.32 -5.69
C GLU A 196 -21.76 4.30 -5.73
N ILE A 197 -20.66 3.96 -5.07
CA ILE A 197 -19.45 4.79 -5.05
C ILE A 197 -18.76 4.75 -6.41
N TRP A 198 -18.55 3.57 -6.99
CA TRP A 198 -17.90 3.43 -8.30
C TRP A 198 -18.71 4.08 -9.42
N SER A 199 -20.03 3.97 -9.40
CA SER A 199 -20.90 4.66 -10.38
C SER A 199 -20.77 6.18 -10.23
N TYR A 200 -20.80 6.68 -8.99
CA TYR A 200 -20.67 8.12 -8.72
C TYR A 200 -19.34 8.69 -9.23
N ILE A 201 -18.21 8.06 -8.94
CA ILE A 201 -16.90 8.56 -9.40
C ILE A 201 -16.74 8.45 -10.93
N GLN A 202 -17.37 7.45 -11.57
CA GLN A 202 -17.37 7.32 -13.02
C GLN A 202 -18.20 8.44 -13.67
N GLU A 203 -19.38 8.71 -13.14
CA GLU A 203 -20.31 9.73 -13.68
C GLU A 203 -19.77 11.17 -13.50
N HIS A 204 -18.98 11.41 -12.44
CA HIS A 204 -18.45 12.73 -12.10
C HIS A 204 -16.93 12.85 -12.34
N ASP A 205 -16.35 11.94 -13.14
CA ASP A 205 -14.90 11.94 -13.42
C ASP A 205 -14.42 13.28 -13.96
N ASN A 206 -13.46 13.89 -13.26
CA ASN A 206 -12.84 15.16 -13.62
C ASN A 206 -11.63 15.01 -14.56
N GLY A 207 -11.29 13.81 -14.98
CA GLY A 207 -10.13 13.48 -15.81
C GLY A 207 -8.77 13.54 -15.10
N ILE A 208 -8.71 13.83 -13.80
CA ILE A 208 -7.49 14.03 -13.01
C ILE A 208 -7.41 13.05 -11.85
N THR A 209 -8.43 13.01 -10.99
CA THR A 209 -8.42 12.28 -9.73
C THR A 209 -8.31 10.78 -9.95
N ASN A 210 -7.41 10.14 -9.23
CA ASN A 210 -7.29 8.69 -9.09
C ASN A 210 -7.87 8.24 -7.75
N PHE A 211 -8.64 7.15 -7.76
CA PHE A 211 -9.17 6.53 -6.56
C PHE A 211 -8.57 5.14 -6.37
N HIS A 212 -7.95 4.91 -5.21
CA HIS A 212 -7.28 3.66 -4.88
C HIS A 212 -8.10 2.89 -3.84
N PHE A 213 -8.41 1.62 -4.13
CA PHE A 213 -9.24 0.74 -3.29
C PHE A 213 -8.51 -0.55 -2.96
N GLU A 214 -8.61 -1.00 -1.69
CA GLU A 214 -8.27 -2.36 -1.29
C GLU A 214 -9.51 -3.25 -1.43
N ILE A 215 -9.45 -4.29 -2.26
CA ILE A 215 -10.58 -5.17 -2.56
C ILE A 215 -10.26 -6.66 -2.39
N SER A 216 -11.31 -7.48 -2.34
CA SER A 216 -11.21 -8.93 -2.55
C SER A 216 -11.75 -9.27 -3.93
N ALA A 217 -10.84 -9.64 -4.87
CA ALA A 217 -11.21 -9.80 -6.28
C ALA A 217 -12.15 -11.01 -6.52
N ASP A 218 -12.13 -12.01 -5.65
CA ASP A 218 -13.04 -13.17 -5.71
C ASP A 218 -14.48 -12.84 -5.32
N LEU A 219 -14.74 -11.65 -4.76
CA LEU A 219 -16.08 -11.13 -4.50
C LEU A 219 -16.68 -10.38 -5.70
N LEU A 220 -15.85 -9.96 -6.66
CA LEU A 220 -16.33 -9.19 -7.81
C LEU A 220 -17.35 -10.00 -8.63
N ASN A 221 -18.47 -9.39 -8.92
CA ASN A 221 -19.51 -9.95 -9.78
C ASN A 221 -19.48 -9.35 -11.21
N GLY A 222 -20.36 -9.84 -12.09
CA GLY A 222 -20.38 -9.41 -13.48
C GLY A 222 -20.75 -7.94 -13.67
N GLU A 223 -21.59 -7.36 -12.81
CA GLU A 223 -22.01 -5.96 -12.87
C GLU A 223 -20.89 -5.02 -12.45
N GLU A 224 -20.18 -5.37 -11.38
CA GLU A 224 -18.99 -4.63 -10.91
C GLU A 224 -17.88 -4.65 -11.97
N LEU A 225 -17.58 -5.82 -12.55
CA LEU A 225 -16.60 -5.93 -13.63
C LEU A 225 -17.00 -5.12 -14.87
N ALA A 226 -18.30 -5.11 -15.23
CA ALA A 226 -18.80 -4.34 -16.37
C ALA A 226 -18.75 -2.82 -16.12
N LEU A 227 -18.91 -2.38 -14.87
CA LEU A 227 -18.75 -0.98 -14.49
C LEU A 227 -17.28 -0.57 -14.55
N LEU A 228 -16.39 -1.34 -13.94
CA LEU A 228 -14.95 -1.11 -13.96
C LEU A 228 -14.38 -1.02 -15.39
N ALA A 229 -14.87 -1.88 -16.30
CA ALA A 229 -14.46 -1.88 -17.70
C ALA A 229 -14.78 -0.58 -18.47
N LYS A 230 -15.73 0.22 -17.99
CA LYS A 230 -16.13 1.51 -18.62
C LYS A 230 -15.37 2.72 -18.08
N MET A 231 -14.56 2.54 -17.02
CA MET A 231 -13.86 3.63 -16.39
C MET A 231 -12.67 4.11 -17.25
N ARG A 232 -12.37 5.39 -17.16
CA ARG A 232 -11.19 6.00 -17.79
C ARG A 232 -9.90 5.34 -17.26
N PRO A 233 -8.89 5.10 -18.13
CA PRO A 233 -7.55 4.73 -17.65
C PRO A 233 -7.02 5.72 -16.60
N GLY A 234 -6.59 5.20 -15.45
CA GLY A 234 -6.08 5.98 -14.33
C GLY A 234 -7.15 6.58 -13.39
N LEU A 235 -8.45 6.31 -13.61
CA LEU A 235 -9.50 6.69 -12.65
C LEU A 235 -9.44 5.82 -11.39
N VAL A 236 -9.25 4.51 -11.55
CA VAL A 236 -9.25 3.54 -10.45
C VAL A 236 -7.96 2.73 -10.42
N GLN A 237 -7.48 2.50 -9.22
CA GLN A 237 -6.43 1.54 -8.89
C GLN A 237 -6.98 0.55 -7.86
N LEU A 238 -6.71 -0.75 -8.08
CA LEU A 238 -7.16 -1.82 -7.20
C LEU A 238 -5.96 -2.54 -6.59
N GLU A 239 -5.89 -2.56 -5.27
CA GLU A 239 -4.95 -3.35 -4.47
C GLU A 239 -5.66 -4.63 -4.02
N ILE A 240 -5.10 -5.77 -4.39
CA ILE A 240 -5.72 -7.10 -4.23
C ILE A 240 -4.75 -8.01 -3.49
N GLY A 241 -5.02 -8.28 -2.23
CA GLY A 241 -4.24 -9.22 -1.47
C GLY A 241 -4.50 -10.67 -1.93
N VAL A 242 -3.52 -11.32 -2.55
CA VAL A 242 -3.52 -12.77 -2.79
C VAL A 242 -2.92 -13.48 -1.58
N GLN A 243 -1.79 -12.98 -1.10
CA GLN A 243 -1.00 -13.38 0.04
C GLN A 243 -0.23 -14.69 -0.18
N SER A 244 -0.87 -15.74 -0.67
CA SER A 244 -0.32 -17.05 -1.04
C SER A 244 -1.29 -17.77 -1.97
N THR A 245 -0.79 -18.69 -2.80
CA THR A 245 -1.63 -19.65 -3.55
C THR A 245 -1.62 -21.05 -2.92
N ASN A 246 -0.92 -21.22 -1.80
CA ASN A 246 -0.92 -22.46 -1.02
C ASN A 246 -2.17 -22.54 -0.15
N LEU A 247 -3.05 -23.50 -0.44
CA LEU A 247 -4.31 -23.67 0.28
C LEU A 247 -4.11 -23.98 1.78
N GLN A 248 -3.07 -24.74 2.15
CA GLN A 248 -2.77 -25.05 3.54
C GLN A 248 -2.33 -23.77 4.29
N THR A 249 -1.56 -22.93 3.65
CA THR A 249 -1.16 -21.62 4.18
C THR A 249 -2.38 -20.73 4.39
N LEU A 250 -3.25 -20.62 3.39
CA LEU A 250 -4.47 -19.81 3.48
C LEU A 250 -5.39 -20.28 4.61
N GLU A 251 -5.57 -21.60 4.77
CA GLU A 251 -6.34 -22.18 5.87
C GLU A 251 -5.71 -21.84 7.24
N ALA A 252 -4.39 -22.03 7.39
CA ALA A 252 -3.67 -21.76 8.63
C ALA A 252 -3.77 -20.30 9.08
N VAL A 253 -3.76 -19.36 8.14
CA VAL A 253 -3.95 -17.93 8.43
C VAL A 253 -5.42 -17.49 8.38
N ARG A 254 -6.36 -18.44 8.35
CA ARG A 254 -7.82 -18.16 8.34
C ARG A 254 -8.28 -17.23 7.20
N ARG A 255 -7.61 -17.29 6.08
CA ARG A 255 -7.97 -16.52 4.90
C ARG A 255 -8.81 -17.37 3.95
N HIS A 256 -10.04 -16.96 3.72
CA HIS A 256 -10.94 -17.60 2.77
C HIS A 256 -10.93 -16.78 1.45
N THR A 257 -10.32 -17.33 0.43
CA THR A 257 -10.23 -16.72 -0.92
C THR A 257 -10.44 -17.81 -1.96
N ASN A 258 -11.29 -17.56 -2.93
CA ASN A 258 -11.43 -18.43 -4.09
C ASN A 258 -10.41 -17.99 -5.17
N LEU A 259 -9.30 -18.73 -5.27
CA LEU A 259 -8.19 -18.39 -6.18
C LEU A 259 -8.59 -18.42 -7.65
N ASP A 260 -9.49 -19.30 -8.05
CA ASP A 260 -9.95 -19.38 -9.44
C ASP A 260 -10.80 -18.15 -9.82
N LYS A 261 -11.72 -17.74 -8.94
CA LYS A 261 -12.50 -16.51 -9.12
C LYS A 261 -11.61 -15.27 -9.12
N LEU A 262 -10.65 -15.20 -8.18
CA LEU A 262 -9.68 -14.12 -8.13
C LEU A 262 -8.90 -14.01 -9.45
N ARG A 263 -8.32 -15.12 -9.90
CA ARG A 263 -7.60 -15.17 -11.19
C ARG A 263 -8.48 -14.71 -12.35
N HIS A 264 -9.71 -15.23 -12.44
CA HIS A 264 -10.66 -14.84 -13.49
C HIS A 264 -10.95 -13.33 -13.47
N ALA A 265 -11.22 -12.77 -12.29
CA ALA A 265 -11.49 -11.33 -12.12
C ALA A 265 -10.28 -10.48 -12.53
N VAL A 266 -9.07 -10.82 -12.07
CA VAL A 266 -7.84 -10.10 -12.42
C VAL A 266 -7.57 -10.13 -13.92
N VAL A 267 -7.68 -11.32 -14.57
CA VAL A 267 -7.50 -11.46 -16.02
C VAL A 267 -8.53 -10.64 -16.78
N ARG A 268 -9.79 -10.62 -16.32
CA ARG A 268 -10.86 -9.84 -16.95
C ARG A 268 -10.60 -8.33 -16.82
N ILE A 269 -10.20 -7.85 -15.65
CA ILE A 269 -9.84 -6.43 -15.44
C ILE A 269 -8.65 -6.06 -16.35
N HIS A 270 -7.62 -6.91 -16.36
CA HIS A 270 -6.42 -6.66 -17.16
C HIS A 270 -6.72 -6.57 -18.66
N SER A 271 -7.69 -7.32 -19.18
CA SER A 271 -8.03 -7.33 -20.61
C SER A 271 -8.56 -5.99 -21.14
N GLU A 272 -9.05 -5.11 -20.28
CA GLU A 272 -9.56 -3.78 -20.64
C GLU A 272 -8.48 -2.68 -20.60
N TYR A 273 -7.31 -2.96 -20.02
CA TYR A 273 -6.15 -2.05 -19.92
C TYR A 273 -6.42 -0.68 -19.29
N ASN A 274 -7.47 -0.53 -18.50
CA ASN A 274 -7.91 0.74 -17.93
C ASN A 274 -7.73 0.85 -16.43
N ILE A 275 -7.62 -0.25 -15.69
CA ILE A 275 -7.46 -0.31 -14.24
C ILE A 275 -6.03 -0.73 -13.89
N HIS A 276 -5.39 0.01 -13.01
CA HIS A 276 -4.12 -0.38 -12.40
C HIS A 276 -4.36 -1.44 -11.33
N VAL A 277 -3.85 -2.65 -11.56
CA VAL A 277 -3.97 -3.78 -10.65
C VAL A 277 -2.66 -3.98 -9.89
N HIS A 278 -2.76 -4.00 -8.56
CA HIS A 278 -1.69 -4.28 -7.64
C HIS A 278 -2.01 -5.60 -6.92
N LEU A 279 -1.12 -6.59 -7.01
CA LEU A 279 -1.27 -7.89 -6.34
C LEU A 279 -0.22 -8.05 -5.26
N ASP A 280 -0.63 -8.60 -4.09
CA ASP A 280 0.24 -8.76 -2.93
C ASP A 280 0.48 -10.22 -2.58
N LEU A 281 1.73 -10.54 -2.21
CA LEU A 281 2.13 -11.77 -1.56
C LEU A 281 2.76 -11.46 -0.20
N ILE A 282 2.68 -12.40 0.75
CA ILE A 282 3.31 -12.30 2.07
C ILE A 282 4.25 -13.49 2.27
N ALA A 283 5.55 -13.24 2.35
CA ALA A 283 6.54 -14.23 2.75
C ALA A 283 6.55 -14.43 4.27
N GLY A 284 6.76 -15.66 4.72
CA GLY A 284 6.85 -16.01 6.14
C GLY A 284 5.54 -16.45 6.76
N LEU A 285 4.51 -16.74 5.96
CA LEU A 285 3.27 -17.33 6.43
C LEU A 285 3.49 -18.80 6.84
N PRO A 286 2.68 -19.35 7.80
CA PRO A 286 2.73 -20.75 8.18
C PRO A 286 2.49 -21.70 6.99
N TYR A 287 3.18 -22.84 6.97
CA TYR A 287 3.10 -23.89 5.95
C TYR A 287 3.58 -23.45 4.53
N GLU A 288 4.26 -22.33 4.42
CA GLU A 288 4.83 -21.87 3.15
C GLU A 288 6.35 -21.89 3.21
N ASP A 289 6.93 -22.95 2.63
CA ASP A 289 8.37 -23.07 2.41
C ASP A 289 8.80 -22.35 1.13
N MET A 290 10.11 -22.29 0.87
CA MET A 290 10.65 -21.64 -0.31
C MET A 290 10.04 -22.15 -1.62
N GLY A 291 9.87 -23.47 -1.76
CA GLY A 291 9.28 -24.08 -2.96
C GLY A 291 7.81 -23.69 -3.14
N SER A 292 7.05 -23.60 -2.05
CA SER A 292 5.67 -23.13 -2.05
C SER A 292 5.58 -21.66 -2.40
N PHE A 293 6.45 -20.82 -1.82
CA PHE A 293 6.50 -19.38 -2.11
C PHE A 293 6.86 -19.11 -3.59
N ILE A 294 7.82 -19.87 -4.14
CA ILE A 294 8.18 -19.79 -5.58
C ILE A 294 6.95 -20.08 -6.46
N ARG A 295 6.15 -21.10 -6.12
CA ARG A 295 4.91 -21.38 -6.85
C ARG A 295 3.91 -20.23 -6.73
N SER A 296 3.67 -19.71 -5.51
CA SER A 296 2.79 -18.56 -5.29
C SER A 296 3.24 -17.33 -6.09
N PHE A 297 4.54 -17.06 -6.12
CA PHE A 297 5.12 -15.98 -6.90
C PHE A 297 4.83 -16.14 -8.40
N ASN A 298 5.14 -17.31 -8.96
CA ASN A 298 4.95 -17.56 -10.39
C ASN A 298 3.48 -17.55 -10.78
N ASP A 299 2.60 -18.06 -9.94
CA ASP A 299 1.14 -18.02 -10.13
C ASP A 299 0.64 -16.59 -10.23
N VAL A 300 1.04 -15.72 -9.29
CA VAL A 300 0.62 -14.31 -9.26
C VAL A 300 1.27 -13.51 -10.38
N TYR A 301 2.55 -13.73 -10.66
CA TYR A 301 3.25 -13.10 -11.78
C TYR A 301 2.57 -13.42 -13.14
N SER A 302 2.05 -14.65 -13.30
CA SER A 302 1.34 -15.06 -14.51
C SER A 302 0.05 -14.28 -14.79
N MET A 303 -0.53 -13.64 -13.77
CA MET A 303 -1.71 -12.76 -13.91
C MET A 303 -1.34 -11.37 -14.45
N ARG A 304 -0.05 -11.06 -14.59
CA ARG A 304 0.50 -9.82 -15.15
C ARG A 304 -0.02 -8.54 -14.48
N PRO A 305 0.04 -8.41 -13.15
CA PRO A 305 -0.35 -7.16 -12.50
C PRO A 305 0.57 -6.01 -12.94
N GLN A 306 0.09 -4.77 -12.88
CA GLN A 306 0.94 -3.61 -13.10
C GLN A 306 1.93 -3.39 -11.95
N GLN A 307 1.59 -3.88 -10.75
CA GLN A 307 2.48 -3.90 -9.60
C GLN A 307 2.34 -5.22 -8.84
N LEU A 308 3.47 -5.85 -8.52
CA LEU A 308 3.57 -7.06 -7.70
C LEU A 308 4.33 -6.73 -6.42
N GLN A 309 3.64 -6.72 -5.29
CA GLN A 309 4.25 -6.47 -3.99
C GLN A 309 4.60 -7.77 -3.29
N LEU A 310 5.86 -7.90 -2.91
CA LEU A 310 6.33 -8.94 -2.03
C LEU A 310 6.43 -8.38 -0.61
N GLY A 311 5.43 -8.67 0.23
CA GLY A 311 5.44 -8.29 1.63
C GLY A 311 6.09 -9.37 2.50
N PHE A 312 6.46 -9.00 3.71
CA PHE A 312 6.94 -9.93 4.74
C PHE A 312 5.98 -9.90 5.92
N LEU A 313 5.69 -11.08 6.49
CA LEU A 313 4.79 -11.19 7.62
C LEU A 313 5.20 -10.24 8.75
N LYS A 314 4.25 -9.43 9.20
CA LYS A 314 4.36 -8.60 10.39
C LYS A 314 3.48 -9.19 11.47
N VAL A 315 4.07 -9.59 12.59
CA VAL A 315 3.36 -10.20 13.71
C VAL A 315 2.85 -9.08 14.61
N LEU A 316 1.68 -8.57 14.26
CA LEU A 316 1.10 -7.41 14.93
C LEU A 316 0.49 -7.81 16.28
N LYS A 317 0.68 -6.94 17.28
CA LYS A 317 0.12 -7.12 18.63
C LYS A 317 -1.40 -7.25 18.58
N GLY A 318 -1.96 -8.22 19.30
CA GLY A 318 -3.39 -8.54 19.30
C GLY A 318 -3.87 -9.37 18.11
N SER A 319 -2.98 -9.72 17.15
CA SER A 319 -3.34 -10.59 16.02
C SER A 319 -3.34 -12.07 16.42
N TYR A 320 -4.12 -12.89 15.68
CA TYR A 320 -4.10 -14.34 15.88
C TYR A 320 -2.71 -14.96 15.65
N LEU A 321 -1.92 -14.44 14.71
CA LEU A 321 -0.56 -14.95 14.49
C LEU A 321 0.41 -14.58 15.61
N GLU A 322 0.17 -13.55 16.38
CA GLU A 322 0.92 -13.28 17.62
C GLU A 322 0.66 -14.41 18.64
N GLU A 323 -0.61 -14.76 18.88
CA GLU A 323 -0.99 -15.85 19.78
C GLU A 323 -0.39 -17.20 19.33
N MET A 324 -0.32 -17.44 18.02
CA MET A 324 0.15 -18.68 17.41
C MET A 324 1.64 -18.69 17.09
N ALA A 325 2.37 -17.61 17.35
CA ALA A 325 3.76 -17.48 16.94
C ALA A 325 4.65 -18.62 17.44
N GLN A 326 4.52 -19.01 18.71
CA GLN A 326 5.25 -20.12 19.27
C GLN A 326 4.87 -21.46 18.61
N THR A 327 3.58 -21.69 18.35
CA THR A 327 3.08 -22.92 17.72
C THR A 327 3.63 -23.10 16.32
N TYR A 328 3.68 -22.03 15.53
CA TYR A 328 4.21 -22.02 14.17
C TYR A 328 5.73 -21.79 14.11
N GLY A 329 6.39 -21.60 15.28
CA GLY A 329 7.82 -21.31 15.35
C GLY A 329 8.20 -20.03 14.60
N ILE A 330 7.31 -19.04 14.61
CA ILE A 330 7.54 -17.73 14.02
C ILE A 330 8.40 -16.91 14.98
N VAL A 331 9.56 -16.51 14.51
CA VAL A 331 10.43 -15.56 15.21
C VAL A 331 10.45 -14.26 14.41
N TYR A 332 10.25 -13.14 15.08
CA TYR A 332 10.09 -11.84 14.48
C TYR A 332 10.82 -10.75 15.29
N GLN A 333 10.97 -9.58 14.71
CA GLN A 333 11.60 -8.44 15.36
C GLN A 333 10.79 -8.03 16.60
N ASN A 334 11.50 -7.69 17.70
CA ASN A 334 10.88 -7.26 18.96
C ASN A 334 10.40 -5.80 18.97
N CYS A 335 10.56 -5.10 17.85
CA CYS A 335 10.12 -3.72 17.65
C CYS A 335 9.39 -3.56 16.32
N PRO A 336 8.53 -2.55 16.17
CA PRO A 336 7.88 -2.28 14.90
C PRO A 336 8.88 -2.19 13.73
N PRO A 337 8.54 -2.78 12.60
CA PRO A 337 7.23 -3.31 12.21
C PRO A 337 6.94 -4.76 12.61
N TYR A 338 7.69 -5.37 13.54
CA TYR A 338 7.51 -6.77 14.01
C TYR A 338 7.64 -7.79 12.88
N GLU A 339 8.53 -7.52 11.95
CA GLU A 339 8.72 -8.32 10.76
C GLU A 339 9.34 -9.68 11.09
N VAL A 340 8.87 -10.71 10.40
CA VAL A 340 9.37 -12.09 10.52
C VAL A 340 10.87 -12.17 10.22
N LEU A 341 11.58 -12.93 11.06
CA LEU A 341 12.99 -13.27 10.87
C LEU A 341 13.16 -14.68 10.31
N TYR A 342 12.38 -15.64 10.83
CA TYR A 342 12.29 -17.01 10.31
C TYR A 342 11.05 -17.71 10.86
N THR A 343 10.70 -18.84 10.26
CA THR A 343 9.58 -19.71 10.69
C THR A 343 10.03 -21.18 10.69
N LYS A 344 9.12 -22.11 10.99
CA LYS A 344 9.39 -23.54 10.79
C LYS A 344 9.66 -23.92 9.34
N TRP A 345 9.23 -23.12 8.37
CA TRP A 345 9.24 -23.42 6.93
C TRP A 345 10.25 -22.58 6.14
N LEU A 346 10.57 -21.39 6.60
CA LEU A 346 11.55 -20.49 5.99
C LEU A 346 12.65 -20.17 7.00
N SER A 347 13.90 -20.44 6.63
CA SER A 347 15.07 -20.05 7.41
C SER A 347 15.30 -18.53 7.33
N TYR A 348 16.15 -18.00 8.22
CA TYR A 348 16.58 -16.60 8.12
C TYR A 348 17.29 -16.29 6.79
N GLY A 349 18.08 -17.26 6.28
CA GLY A 349 18.70 -17.14 4.97
C GLY A 349 17.70 -17.02 3.83
N ASP A 350 16.59 -17.79 3.90
CA ASP A 350 15.51 -17.72 2.92
C ASP A 350 14.82 -16.36 2.95
N ILE A 351 14.54 -15.82 4.14
CA ILE A 351 13.95 -14.48 4.28
C ILE A 351 14.86 -13.41 3.65
N ILE A 352 16.17 -13.46 3.90
CA ILE A 352 17.13 -12.53 3.29
C ILE A 352 17.17 -12.68 1.76
N ARG A 353 17.13 -13.93 1.26
CA ARG A 353 17.05 -14.19 -0.19
C ARG A 353 15.80 -13.59 -0.80
N LEU A 354 14.64 -13.80 -0.18
CA LEU A 354 13.36 -13.23 -0.65
C LEU A 354 13.34 -11.70 -0.62
N LYS A 355 14.00 -11.06 0.36
CA LYS A 355 14.17 -9.59 0.39
C LYS A 355 14.99 -9.07 -0.80
N ARG A 356 16.03 -9.80 -1.20
CA ARG A 356 16.81 -9.45 -2.38
C ARG A 356 15.98 -9.60 -3.67
N VAL A 357 15.16 -10.66 -3.74
CA VAL A 357 14.24 -10.87 -4.87
C VAL A 357 13.18 -9.76 -4.92
N GLU A 358 12.63 -9.38 -3.76
CA GLU A 358 11.67 -8.26 -3.66
C GLU A 358 12.26 -6.97 -4.22
N GLU A 359 13.49 -6.61 -3.86
CA GLU A 359 14.17 -5.43 -4.38
C GLU A 359 14.36 -5.51 -5.92
N MET A 360 14.66 -6.69 -6.46
CA MET A 360 14.75 -6.87 -7.91
C MET A 360 13.40 -6.69 -8.61
N VAL A 361 12.32 -7.19 -8.02
CA VAL A 361 10.95 -6.97 -8.54
C VAL A 361 10.60 -5.48 -8.51
N GLU A 362 10.94 -4.77 -7.43
CA GLU A 362 10.70 -3.32 -7.30
C GLU A 362 11.46 -2.53 -8.37
N LEU A 363 12.75 -2.85 -8.56
CA LEU A 363 13.62 -2.12 -9.48
C LEU A 363 13.36 -2.44 -10.97
N TYR A 364 12.93 -3.66 -11.30
CA TYR A 364 12.90 -4.14 -12.68
C TYR A 364 11.51 -4.50 -13.19
N TYR A 365 10.54 -4.76 -12.31
CA TYR A 365 9.15 -4.98 -12.68
C TYR A 365 8.28 -3.76 -12.33
N ASN A 366 8.15 -3.42 -11.05
CA ASN A 366 7.27 -2.37 -10.56
C ASN A 366 7.65 -0.96 -11.06
N SER A 367 8.93 -0.74 -11.36
CA SER A 367 9.41 0.53 -11.93
C SER A 367 8.84 0.84 -13.30
N ASN A 368 8.32 -0.16 -14.01
CA ASN A 368 7.89 -0.09 -15.42
C ASN A 368 8.97 0.45 -16.39
N GLN A 369 10.28 0.36 -16.01
CA GLN A 369 11.37 0.78 -16.88
C GLN A 369 11.62 -0.19 -18.04
N PHE A 370 11.36 -1.49 -17.85
CA PHE A 370 11.83 -2.57 -18.71
C PHE A 370 10.68 -3.43 -19.25
N THR A 371 9.61 -2.78 -19.70
CA THR A 371 8.37 -3.47 -20.11
C THR A 371 8.51 -4.37 -21.34
N HIS A 372 9.58 -4.19 -22.13
CA HIS A 372 9.86 -5.01 -23.31
C HIS A 372 11.06 -5.93 -23.09
N LEU A 373 12.14 -5.44 -22.44
CA LEU A 373 13.33 -6.23 -22.20
C LEU A 373 13.10 -7.38 -21.21
N ILE A 374 12.49 -7.11 -20.06
CA ILE A 374 12.27 -8.10 -19.00
C ILE A 374 11.45 -9.31 -19.48
N PRO A 375 10.32 -9.19 -20.18
CA PRO A 375 9.57 -10.37 -20.65
C PRO A 375 10.38 -11.27 -21.60
N VAL A 376 11.23 -10.69 -22.45
CA VAL A 376 12.06 -11.45 -23.39
C VAL A 376 13.21 -12.14 -22.65
N LEU A 377 13.92 -11.44 -21.78
CA LEU A 377 14.98 -12.02 -20.96
C LEU A 377 14.43 -13.11 -20.04
N GLN A 378 13.30 -12.87 -19.39
CA GLN A 378 12.65 -13.83 -18.50
C GLN A 378 12.31 -15.15 -19.20
N SER A 379 11.97 -15.12 -20.48
CA SER A 379 11.68 -16.34 -21.26
C SER A 379 12.87 -17.32 -21.42
N ARG A 380 14.08 -16.90 -21.06
CA ARG A 380 15.30 -17.73 -21.03
C ARG A 380 15.50 -18.49 -19.73
N PHE A 381 14.68 -18.21 -18.73
CA PHE A 381 14.74 -18.86 -17.42
C PHE A 381 13.60 -19.86 -17.24
N GLU A 382 13.78 -20.82 -16.34
CA GLU A 382 12.78 -21.84 -16.05
C GLU A 382 11.42 -21.23 -15.68
N ASN A 383 11.45 -20.15 -14.90
CA ASN A 383 10.28 -19.41 -14.47
C ASN A 383 10.67 -17.98 -14.05
N PRO A 384 9.69 -17.07 -13.87
CA PRO A 384 9.97 -15.68 -13.48
C PRO A 384 10.77 -15.55 -12.19
N PHE A 385 10.43 -16.32 -11.14
CA PHE A 385 11.18 -16.27 -9.88
C PHE A 385 12.67 -16.56 -10.08
N ALA A 386 13.00 -17.58 -10.87
CA ALA A 386 14.39 -17.97 -11.11
C ALA A 386 15.23 -16.85 -11.76
N MET A 387 14.63 -16.03 -12.64
CA MET A 387 15.28 -14.85 -13.20
C MET A 387 15.59 -13.80 -12.13
N TYR A 388 14.58 -13.41 -11.33
CA TYR A 388 14.79 -12.39 -10.29
C TYR A 388 15.73 -12.84 -9.20
N ASP A 389 15.71 -14.11 -8.84
CA ASP A 389 16.63 -14.71 -7.88
C ASP A 389 18.09 -14.67 -8.37
N LYS A 390 18.36 -15.06 -9.61
CA LYS A 390 19.69 -14.94 -10.22
C LYS A 390 20.13 -13.47 -10.39
N LEU A 391 19.21 -12.58 -10.73
CA LEU A 391 19.50 -11.15 -10.78
C LEU A 391 19.86 -10.61 -9.38
N ALA A 392 19.21 -11.11 -8.33
CA ALA A 392 19.54 -10.77 -6.95
C ALA A 392 20.94 -11.27 -6.54
N ASP A 393 21.34 -12.48 -6.97
CA ASP A 393 22.69 -12.99 -6.76
C ASP A 393 23.72 -12.13 -7.52
N PHE A 394 23.46 -11.77 -8.76
CA PHE A 394 24.29 -10.84 -9.54
C PHE A 394 24.47 -9.49 -8.84
N TYR A 395 23.39 -8.91 -8.32
CA TYR A 395 23.42 -7.68 -7.53
C TYR A 395 24.29 -7.81 -6.29
N HIS A 396 24.18 -8.95 -5.61
CA HIS A 396 24.98 -9.22 -4.42
C HIS A 396 26.49 -9.32 -4.75
N GLU A 397 26.83 -10.04 -5.78
CA GLU A 397 28.23 -10.20 -6.25
C GLU A 397 28.86 -8.87 -6.66
N LYS A 398 28.08 -7.99 -7.30
CA LYS A 398 28.52 -6.65 -7.74
C LYS A 398 28.48 -5.60 -6.62
N GLY A 399 27.94 -5.92 -5.44
CA GLY A 399 27.79 -4.97 -4.33
C GLY A 399 26.71 -3.92 -4.54
N TYR A 400 25.77 -4.11 -5.46
CA TYR A 400 24.74 -3.14 -5.84
C TYR A 400 23.65 -2.96 -4.79
N PHE A 401 23.53 -3.85 -3.82
CA PHE A 401 22.67 -3.62 -2.63
C PHE A 401 23.25 -2.59 -1.65
N VAL A 402 24.55 -2.36 -1.71
CA VAL A 402 25.22 -1.33 -0.89
C VAL A 402 25.28 0.00 -1.63
N HIS A 403 25.52 -0.06 -2.94
CA HIS A 403 25.61 1.08 -3.83
C HIS A 403 24.59 0.95 -4.95
N THR A 404 23.32 1.26 -4.62
CA THR A 404 22.20 1.07 -5.54
C THR A 404 22.39 1.84 -6.84
N PRO A 405 22.31 1.18 -8.00
CA PRO A 405 22.45 1.80 -9.31
C PRO A 405 21.38 2.88 -9.54
N ALA A 406 21.83 4.03 -10.03
CA ALA A 406 20.90 5.09 -10.44
C ALA A 406 19.96 4.61 -11.56
N ARG A 407 18.75 5.17 -11.62
CA ARG A 407 17.70 4.77 -12.56
C ARG A 407 18.20 4.60 -14.00
N ALA A 408 18.94 5.56 -14.53
CA ALA A 408 19.50 5.48 -15.88
C ALA A 408 20.60 4.39 -16.05
N TYR A 409 21.33 4.08 -14.99
CA TYR A 409 22.39 3.06 -15.01
C TYR A 409 21.84 1.63 -14.95
N ARG A 410 20.62 1.43 -14.48
CA ARG A 410 19.98 0.10 -14.39
C ARG A 410 19.86 -0.59 -15.75
N TYR A 411 19.74 0.16 -16.85
CA TYR A 411 19.77 -0.41 -18.21
C TYR A 411 21.09 -1.14 -18.51
N GLN A 412 22.20 -0.52 -18.14
CA GLN A 412 23.52 -1.13 -18.32
C GLN A 412 23.70 -2.35 -17.40
N VAL A 413 23.29 -2.24 -16.15
CA VAL A 413 23.33 -3.37 -15.18
C VAL A 413 22.53 -4.57 -15.69
N LEU A 414 21.33 -4.34 -16.22
CA LEU A 414 20.49 -5.42 -16.76
C LEU A 414 21.12 -6.05 -18.02
N LEU A 415 21.77 -5.26 -18.86
CA LEU A 415 22.51 -5.78 -20.03
C LEU A 415 23.78 -6.55 -19.63
N GLU A 416 24.49 -6.16 -18.56
CA GLU A 416 25.60 -6.91 -18.00
C GLU A 416 25.13 -8.27 -17.46
N PHE A 417 24.00 -8.30 -16.76
CA PHE A 417 23.35 -9.55 -16.32
C PHE A 417 22.93 -10.42 -17.51
N ALA A 418 22.28 -9.83 -18.52
CA ALA A 418 21.87 -10.55 -19.73
C ALA A 418 23.08 -11.13 -20.50
N GLN A 419 24.19 -10.39 -20.55
CA GLN A 419 25.43 -10.88 -21.19
C GLN A 419 26.00 -12.10 -20.46
N GLN A 420 25.80 -12.20 -19.15
CA GLN A 420 26.27 -13.37 -18.38
C GLN A 420 25.37 -14.58 -18.59
N GLU A 421 24.02 -14.38 -18.63
CA GLU A 421 23.04 -15.46 -18.63
C GLU A 421 22.65 -15.95 -20.04
N ASP A 422 22.62 -15.05 -21.03
CA ASP A 422 22.28 -15.36 -22.44
C ASP A 422 23.06 -14.45 -23.41
N PRO A 423 24.36 -14.71 -23.62
CA PRO A 423 25.22 -13.88 -24.48
C PRO A 423 24.74 -13.85 -25.94
N ASP A 424 24.04 -14.89 -26.41
CA ASP A 424 23.57 -14.98 -27.80
C ASP A 424 22.41 -14.04 -28.09
N GLY A 425 21.65 -13.63 -27.06
CA GLY A 425 20.52 -12.70 -27.15
C GLY A 425 20.89 -11.22 -27.13
N MET A 426 22.15 -10.86 -26.98
CA MET A 426 22.59 -9.50 -26.65
C MET A 426 22.22 -8.43 -27.67
N GLU A 427 22.19 -8.74 -28.96
CA GLU A 427 21.77 -7.78 -29.99
C GLU A 427 20.30 -7.35 -29.74
N LEU A 428 19.42 -8.32 -29.54
CA LEU A 428 18.01 -8.07 -29.22
C LEU A 428 17.84 -7.32 -27.89
N TYR A 429 18.59 -7.72 -26.85
CA TYR A 429 18.47 -7.07 -25.54
C TYR A 429 18.91 -5.60 -25.57
N ARG A 430 19.93 -5.24 -26.35
CA ARG A 430 20.35 -3.85 -26.54
C ARG A 430 19.26 -3.02 -27.22
N GLU A 431 18.65 -3.55 -28.29
CA GLU A 431 17.56 -2.86 -28.99
C GLU A 431 16.34 -2.67 -28.06
N LEU A 432 15.94 -3.70 -27.31
CA LEU A 432 14.85 -3.59 -26.36
C LEU A 432 15.16 -2.62 -25.21
N ALA A 433 16.41 -2.58 -24.74
CA ALA A 433 16.84 -1.61 -23.72
C ALA A 433 16.78 -0.16 -24.26
N VAL A 434 17.17 0.07 -25.51
CA VAL A 434 17.06 1.37 -26.18
C VAL A 434 15.59 1.77 -26.30
N TYR A 435 14.74 0.84 -26.74
CA TYR A 435 13.30 1.07 -26.89
C TYR A 435 12.63 1.41 -25.55
N ASP A 436 12.88 0.61 -24.51
CA ASP A 436 12.36 0.87 -23.15
C ASP A 436 12.87 2.21 -22.60
N LEU A 437 14.13 2.57 -22.87
CA LEU A 437 14.70 3.84 -22.43
C LEU A 437 13.97 5.03 -23.04
N TYR A 438 13.77 5.04 -24.36
CA TYR A 438 13.09 6.15 -25.04
C TYR A 438 11.59 6.22 -24.70
N LEU A 439 10.93 5.10 -24.39
CA LEU A 439 9.55 5.10 -23.90
C LEU A 439 9.38 5.68 -22.48
N ARG A 440 10.42 5.60 -21.64
CA ARG A 440 10.31 5.85 -20.19
C ARG A 440 11.13 7.04 -19.72
N GLU A 441 12.20 7.36 -20.40
CA GLU A 441 13.14 8.38 -19.98
C GLU A 441 13.18 9.52 -21.02
N ASN A 442 13.28 10.76 -20.56
CA ASN A 442 13.50 11.89 -21.45
C ASN A 442 14.98 11.98 -21.85
N ALA A 443 15.45 10.96 -22.58
CA ALA A 443 16.83 10.87 -23.01
C ALA A 443 17.11 11.85 -24.14
N LYS A 444 18.12 12.74 -23.94
CA LYS A 444 18.53 13.73 -24.93
C LYS A 444 19.65 13.26 -25.88
N SER A 445 20.18 12.09 -25.62
CA SER A 445 21.30 11.50 -26.39
C SER A 445 21.14 10.00 -26.44
N ARG A 446 21.65 9.42 -27.52
CA ARG A 446 21.70 7.98 -27.71
C ARG A 446 22.51 7.31 -26.61
N PRO A 447 22.01 6.24 -25.98
CA PRO A 447 22.73 5.56 -24.91
C PRO A 447 23.97 4.82 -25.44
N VAL A 448 24.98 4.70 -24.59
CA VAL A 448 26.28 4.10 -24.97
C VAL A 448 26.19 2.59 -25.33
N PHE A 449 25.13 1.93 -24.88
CA PHE A 449 24.88 0.52 -25.18
C PHE A 449 24.11 0.28 -26.47
N ALA A 450 23.62 1.34 -27.14
CA ALA A 450 22.90 1.23 -28.42
C ALA A 450 23.81 0.71 -29.53
N LEU A 451 23.26 -0.07 -30.46
CA LEU A 451 23.98 -0.56 -31.63
C LEU A 451 24.39 0.60 -32.55
N ASP A 452 25.46 0.40 -33.35
CA ASP A 452 25.89 1.38 -34.33
C ASP A 452 24.84 1.53 -35.44
N GLU A 453 24.43 2.73 -35.74
CA GLU A 453 23.44 3.05 -36.79
C GLU A 453 23.99 3.08 -38.19
N LYS A 454 25.34 3.14 -38.36
CA LYS A 454 25.95 3.28 -39.66
C LYS A 454 25.53 2.24 -40.69
N PRO A 455 25.36 0.94 -40.32
CA PRO A 455 24.84 -0.08 -41.25
C PRO A 455 23.43 0.17 -41.75
N TYR A 456 22.63 0.92 -40.99
CA TYR A 456 21.20 1.18 -41.23
C TYR A 456 20.94 2.59 -41.77
N HIS A 457 21.97 3.36 -42.06
CA HIS A 457 21.87 4.78 -42.42
C HIS A 457 20.86 5.03 -43.54
N ASP A 458 20.93 4.27 -44.63
CA ASP A 458 20.05 4.46 -45.79
C ASP A 458 18.59 4.14 -45.46
N GLN A 459 18.36 3.10 -44.67
CA GLN A 459 17.03 2.71 -44.19
C GLN A 459 16.44 3.77 -43.24
N ILE A 460 17.25 4.36 -42.37
CA ILE A 460 16.83 5.45 -41.47
C ILE A 460 16.43 6.68 -42.27
N VAL A 461 17.23 7.04 -43.31
CA VAL A 461 16.91 8.19 -44.18
C VAL A 461 15.61 7.94 -44.94
N GLU A 462 15.41 6.75 -45.48
CA GLU A 462 14.19 6.35 -46.19
C GLU A 462 12.96 6.42 -45.25
N PHE A 463 13.09 5.88 -44.03
CA PHE A 463 12.02 5.92 -43.01
C PHE A 463 11.57 7.37 -42.75
N TYR A 464 12.49 8.30 -42.49
CA TYR A 464 12.12 9.69 -42.20
C TYR A 464 11.58 10.43 -43.43
N GLN A 465 11.99 10.06 -44.64
CA GLN A 465 11.40 10.58 -45.88
C GLN A 465 9.96 10.09 -46.09
N GLU A 466 9.67 8.85 -45.71
CA GLU A 466 8.31 8.32 -45.73
C GLU A 466 7.44 8.95 -44.63
N GLU A 467 7.97 9.13 -43.44
CA GLU A 467 7.27 9.78 -42.34
C GLU A 467 6.99 11.26 -42.63
N GLU A 468 7.84 11.97 -43.33
CA GLU A 468 7.56 13.32 -43.79
C GLU A 468 6.28 13.38 -44.66
N LYS A 469 6.01 12.31 -45.44
CA LYS A 469 4.84 12.23 -46.33
C LYS A 469 3.61 11.69 -45.64
N ASN A 470 3.76 10.63 -44.86
CA ASN A 470 2.64 9.77 -44.45
C ASN A 470 2.26 9.97 -42.96
N ARG A 471 3.18 10.44 -42.11
CA ARG A 471 2.96 10.65 -40.66
C ARG A 471 2.34 9.44 -39.93
N THR A 472 2.79 8.24 -40.28
CA THR A 472 2.24 6.98 -39.75
C THR A 472 2.61 6.76 -38.28
N TYR A 473 3.88 7.05 -37.93
CA TYR A 473 4.45 6.81 -36.59
C TYR A 473 4.72 8.10 -35.83
N LEU A 474 4.80 9.25 -36.52
CA LEU A 474 5.10 10.57 -35.94
C LEU A 474 3.95 11.58 -36.18
N PRO A 475 2.69 11.26 -35.76
CA PRO A 475 1.60 12.22 -35.82
C PRO A 475 1.90 13.37 -34.87
N GLY A 476 1.55 14.61 -35.25
CA GLY A 476 1.82 15.81 -34.47
C GLY A 476 3.17 16.50 -34.79
N TYR A 477 3.91 15.97 -35.77
CA TYR A 477 5.17 16.57 -36.25
C TYR A 477 5.03 17.09 -37.70
N GLU A 478 3.84 17.45 -38.12
CA GLU A 478 3.49 17.80 -39.51
C GLU A 478 4.33 18.95 -40.07
N GLU A 479 4.82 19.86 -39.21
CA GLU A 479 5.61 21.02 -39.59
C GLU A 479 7.11 20.74 -39.89
N TYR A 480 7.57 19.50 -39.63
CA TYR A 480 8.99 19.17 -39.68
C TYR A 480 9.35 18.30 -40.87
N HIS A 481 10.49 18.65 -41.54
CA HIS A 481 11.06 17.86 -42.64
C HIS A 481 11.86 16.65 -42.15
N ALA A 482 12.09 15.66 -42.99
CA ALA A 482 12.79 14.40 -42.67
C ALA A 482 14.08 14.58 -41.87
N ARG A 483 14.94 15.53 -42.24
CA ARG A 483 16.18 15.80 -41.48
C ARG A 483 15.96 16.38 -40.09
N GLN A 484 14.87 17.13 -39.90
CA GLN A 484 14.52 17.70 -38.60
C GLN A 484 13.94 16.58 -37.72
N LEU A 485 13.03 15.73 -38.26
CA LEU A 485 12.49 14.59 -37.60
C LEU A 485 13.60 13.67 -37.08
N GLN A 486 14.56 13.29 -37.93
CA GLN A 486 15.71 12.46 -37.53
C GLN A 486 16.56 13.05 -36.39
N ARG A 487 16.54 14.35 -36.18
CA ARG A 487 17.26 15.00 -35.07
C ARG A 487 16.45 15.12 -33.79
N MET A 488 15.14 15.06 -33.90
CA MET A 488 14.19 15.30 -32.80
C MET A 488 13.67 14.00 -32.19
N THR A 489 13.59 12.95 -32.97
CA THR A 489 13.13 11.62 -32.58
C THR A 489 14.26 10.60 -32.66
#